data_8e96ae933faec963159e440475cf7155
#
_entry.id   8e96ae933faec963159e440475cf7155
#
_cell.length_a   1.000
_cell.length_b   1.000
_cell.length_c   1.000
_cell.angle_alpha   90.00
_cell.angle_beta   90.00
_cell.angle_gamma   90.00
#
_symmetry.space_group_name_H-M   'P 1'
#
loop_
_entity.id
_entity.type
_entity.pdbx_description
1 polymer ?
#
loop_
_entity_poly.entity_id
_entity_poly.type
_entity_poly.pdbx_seq_one_letter_code
_entity_poly.pdbx_strand_id
1 'polypeptide(L)'
;FSSFHKDKSPFGRGLYRKQLHLEANADGWLLELPEIFSACKVYVNGELIHSYGNLSRKDYEIHIRNALFSLPSGYVELLIDTANYSHYYSGMIYPPVLGTSSDILHLVNCRLIFYAFLCFFTLGCAVISISIWFRRKAGALYIAYGILCISYAVHISYPLIHWLGINMGVLPYVMEDGSFFVILTCMTVLTYRLCSHAFPRIIHLAAYAFCIGMLLFVPLSHYVLFPFLPSFVSIYGDVMAIFKIFLSLYLIVAACIISYQNQDDIWMLSANAVFGFGILIDYLTAGRYEPLHFGWQTEYCGFIMVLLFTVLILRYSRRILLEREYLTEHLKEEVERKTAWLTRMMDERKEFLSAVAHDLKAPVAAINTYIDYI
;
A
#
# COMPACT_ATOMS: atom_id res chain seq x y z
N PHE A 1 -19.11 8.97 21.06
CA PHE A 1 -19.32 10.05 22.04
C PHE A 1 -19.83 11.32 21.38
N SER A 2 -19.36 11.71 20.19
CA SER A 2 -19.75 12.97 19.50
C SER A 2 -21.26 13.14 19.30
N SER A 3 -22.01 12.05 19.14
CA SER A 3 -23.48 12.09 19.03
C SER A 3 -24.21 12.43 20.34
N PHE A 4 -23.56 12.28 21.49
CA PHE A 4 -24.10 12.56 22.81
C PHE A 4 -23.68 13.91 23.40
N HIS A 5 -22.61 14.52 22.85
CA HIS A 5 -22.10 15.79 23.30
C HIS A 5 -22.62 16.95 22.45
N LYS A 6 -23.06 18.04 23.09
CA LYS A 6 -23.54 19.25 22.40
C LYS A 6 -22.46 19.93 21.56
N ASP A 7 -21.22 19.83 21.99
CA ASP A 7 -20.02 20.34 21.29
C ASP A 7 -19.43 19.35 20.27
N LYS A 8 -20.11 18.21 20.06
CA LYS A 8 -19.66 17.13 19.19
C LYS A 8 -18.25 16.61 19.51
N SER A 9 -17.80 16.78 20.75
CA SER A 9 -16.49 16.28 21.19
C SER A 9 -16.45 14.75 21.11
N PRO A 10 -15.40 14.14 20.54
CA PRO A 10 -15.21 12.70 20.56
C PRO A 10 -14.65 12.23 21.92
N PHE A 11 -14.32 13.14 22.82
CA PHE A 11 -13.72 12.83 24.11
C PHE A 11 -14.78 12.65 25.18
N GLY A 12 -14.58 11.65 26.02
CA GLY A 12 -15.47 11.35 27.11
C GLY A 12 -15.29 9.94 27.67
N ARG A 13 -16.18 9.60 28.61
CA ARG A 13 -16.31 8.27 29.16
C ARG A 13 -17.76 7.83 29.06
N GLY A 14 -17.98 6.59 28.62
CA GLY A 14 -19.31 6.01 28.46
C GLY A 14 -19.39 4.60 29.00
N LEU A 15 -20.54 4.25 29.55
CA LEU A 15 -20.84 2.93 30.05
C LEU A 15 -21.94 2.30 29.19
N TYR A 16 -21.60 1.20 28.54
CA TYR A 16 -22.56 0.38 27.81
C TYR A 16 -23.03 -0.76 28.72
N ARG A 17 -24.34 -0.93 28.82
CA ARG A 17 -24.97 -2.00 29.62
C ARG A 17 -25.90 -2.82 28.75
N LYS A 18 -25.76 -4.16 28.83
CA LYS A 18 -26.65 -5.10 28.15
C LYS A 18 -26.98 -6.26 29.09
N GLN A 19 -28.25 -6.61 29.15
CA GLN A 19 -28.73 -7.80 29.84
C GLN A 19 -29.07 -8.85 28.79
N LEU A 20 -28.62 -10.07 29.00
CA LEU A 20 -28.79 -11.22 28.12
C LEU A 20 -29.37 -12.37 28.92
N HIS A 21 -30.16 -13.21 28.28
CA HIS A 21 -30.54 -14.52 28.80
C HIS A 21 -30.01 -15.58 27.83
N LEU A 22 -29.04 -16.36 28.29
CA LEU A 22 -28.33 -17.36 27.48
C LEU A 22 -28.77 -18.76 27.90
N GLU A 23 -29.34 -19.51 26.95
CA GLU A 23 -29.73 -20.89 27.19
C GLU A 23 -28.51 -21.77 27.44
N ALA A 24 -28.68 -22.88 28.15
CA ALA A 24 -27.60 -23.85 28.35
C ALA A 24 -27.18 -24.42 26.98
N ASN A 25 -25.90 -24.33 26.67
CA ASN A 25 -25.31 -24.80 25.42
C ASN A 25 -24.06 -25.63 25.73
N ALA A 26 -23.99 -26.85 25.18
CA ALA A 26 -22.87 -27.75 25.39
C ALA A 26 -21.53 -27.18 24.86
N ASP A 27 -21.60 -26.34 23.79
CA ASP A 27 -20.46 -25.71 23.18
C ASP A 27 -19.97 -24.45 23.93
N GLY A 28 -20.80 -23.98 24.90
CA GLY A 28 -20.58 -22.71 25.60
C GLY A 28 -20.85 -21.49 24.74
N TRP A 29 -20.95 -20.34 25.39
CA TRP A 29 -21.15 -19.04 24.76
C TRP A 29 -19.85 -18.25 24.75
N LEU A 30 -19.48 -17.71 23.59
CA LEU A 30 -18.31 -16.86 23.42
C LEU A 30 -18.75 -15.50 22.89
N LEU A 31 -18.23 -14.45 23.48
CA LEU A 31 -18.40 -13.09 23.03
C LEU A 31 -17.09 -12.60 22.42
N GLU A 32 -17.14 -12.18 21.17
CA GLU A 32 -16.10 -11.37 20.56
C GLU A 32 -16.40 -9.89 20.81
N LEU A 33 -15.46 -9.18 21.43
CA LEU A 33 -15.44 -7.75 21.48
C LEU A 33 -14.40 -7.26 20.48
N PRO A 34 -14.82 -6.77 19.32
CA PRO A 34 -13.91 -6.18 18.36
C PRO A 34 -13.17 -4.98 18.96
N GLU A 35 -12.15 -4.54 18.27
CA GLU A 35 -11.31 -3.43 18.71
C GLU A 35 -12.13 -2.22 19.20
N ILE A 36 -11.85 -1.82 20.42
CA ILE A 36 -12.32 -0.54 20.96
C ILE A 36 -11.17 0.44 20.82
N PHE A 37 -11.39 1.49 20.04
CA PHE A 37 -10.40 2.56 19.81
C PHE A 37 -10.31 3.50 21.02
N SER A 38 -10.08 2.91 22.21
CA SER A 38 -10.16 3.59 23.50
C SER A 38 -9.51 2.73 24.58
N ALA A 39 -9.45 3.25 25.79
CA ALA A 39 -9.29 2.42 26.97
C ALA A 39 -10.65 1.81 27.36
N CYS A 40 -10.67 0.55 27.80
CA CYS A 40 -11.91 -0.08 28.24
C CYS A 40 -11.75 -1.05 29.40
N LYS A 41 -12.84 -1.24 30.16
CA LYS A 41 -13.01 -2.30 31.15
C LYS A 41 -14.29 -3.05 30.88
N VAL A 42 -14.22 -4.38 30.92
CA VAL A 42 -15.36 -5.25 30.67
C VAL A 42 -15.70 -6.01 31.94
N TYR A 43 -16.97 -5.93 32.35
CA TYR A 43 -17.50 -6.62 33.50
C TYR A 43 -18.61 -7.58 33.06
N VAL A 44 -18.63 -8.76 33.66
CA VAL A 44 -19.68 -9.75 33.48
C VAL A 44 -20.25 -10.07 34.87
N ASN A 45 -21.54 -9.86 35.07
CA ASN A 45 -22.22 -10.04 36.36
C ASN A 45 -21.53 -9.32 37.54
N GLY A 46 -20.97 -8.11 37.25
CA GLY A 46 -20.27 -7.30 38.22
C GLY A 46 -18.80 -7.66 38.45
N GLU A 47 -18.30 -8.75 37.89
CA GLU A 47 -16.90 -9.16 37.95
C GLU A 47 -16.10 -8.56 36.81
N LEU A 48 -14.92 -8.00 37.09
CA LEU A 48 -14.01 -7.47 36.07
C LEU A 48 -13.32 -8.61 35.34
N ILE A 49 -13.67 -8.79 34.06
CA ILE A 49 -13.10 -9.85 33.22
C ILE A 49 -11.87 -9.35 32.46
N HIS A 50 -11.94 -8.12 31.88
CA HIS A 50 -10.87 -7.54 31.11
C HIS A 50 -10.68 -6.05 31.38
N SER A 51 -9.42 -5.59 31.33
CA SER A 51 -9.06 -4.18 31.43
C SER A 51 -7.95 -3.88 30.41
N TYR A 52 -8.21 -2.94 29.51
CA TYR A 52 -7.30 -2.48 28.48
C TYR A 52 -7.08 -0.99 28.59
N GLY A 53 -5.81 -0.58 28.75
CA GLY A 53 -5.47 0.81 28.95
C GLY A 53 -5.93 1.39 30.31
N ASN A 54 -5.91 2.71 30.43
CA ASN A 54 -6.34 3.43 31.62
C ASN A 54 -7.43 4.44 31.29
N LEU A 55 -8.58 4.33 31.97
CA LEU A 55 -9.75 5.17 31.74
C LEU A 55 -9.66 6.54 32.44
N SER A 56 -8.69 6.75 33.36
CA SER A 56 -8.53 8.00 34.08
C SER A 56 -8.13 9.13 33.13
N ARG A 57 -8.80 10.27 33.15
CA ARG A 57 -8.46 11.41 32.29
C ARG A 57 -7.04 11.95 32.52
N LYS A 58 -6.50 11.82 33.74
CA LYS A 58 -5.15 12.29 34.07
C LYS A 58 -4.06 11.36 33.56
N ASP A 59 -4.32 10.05 33.69
CA ASP A 59 -3.34 9.01 33.37
C ASP A 59 -3.89 8.14 32.24
N TYR A 60 -4.55 8.78 31.25
CA TYR A 60 -5.18 8.08 30.14
C TYR A 60 -4.14 7.34 29.31
N GLU A 61 -4.38 6.05 29.13
CA GLU A 61 -3.57 5.20 28.28
C GLU A 61 -4.49 4.41 27.35
N ILE A 62 -4.31 4.58 26.06
CA ILE A 62 -5.04 3.83 25.04
C ILE A 62 -4.44 2.44 24.86
N HIS A 63 -5.29 1.43 24.69
CA HIS A 63 -4.86 0.09 24.32
C HIS A 63 -5.90 -0.56 23.41
N ILE A 64 -5.63 -0.55 22.11
CA ILE A 64 -6.51 -1.12 21.09
C ILE A 64 -6.27 -2.63 21.02
N ARG A 65 -7.30 -3.42 21.20
CA ARG A 65 -7.21 -4.86 21.19
C ARG A 65 -8.56 -5.51 20.90
N ASN A 66 -8.54 -6.65 20.20
CA ASN A 66 -9.65 -7.59 20.12
C ASN A 66 -9.68 -8.48 21.37
N ALA A 67 -10.86 -8.80 21.84
CA ALA A 67 -11.05 -9.66 23.01
C ALA A 67 -12.03 -10.78 22.71
N LEU A 68 -11.73 -11.97 23.26
CA LEU A 68 -12.66 -13.10 23.33
C LEU A 68 -12.82 -13.49 24.80
N PHE A 69 -14.04 -13.67 25.24
CA PHE A 69 -14.32 -14.18 26.59
C PHE A 69 -15.61 -15.00 26.63
N SER A 70 -15.57 -16.05 27.44
CA SER A 70 -16.71 -16.92 27.64
C SER A 70 -17.77 -16.25 28.51
N LEU A 71 -19.03 -16.45 28.16
CA LEU A 71 -20.18 -16.02 28.98
C LEU A 71 -20.85 -17.23 29.62
N PRO A 72 -21.27 -17.11 30.89
CA PRO A 72 -22.03 -18.15 31.53
C PRO A 72 -23.46 -18.29 30.97
N SER A 73 -24.06 -19.45 31.08
CA SER A 73 -25.48 -19.64 30.76
C SER A 73 -26.35 -18.98 31.86
N GLY A 74 -27.60 -18.68 31.50
CA GLY A 74 -28.54 -17.99 32.37
C GLY A 74 -28.60 -16.50 32.17
N TYR A 75 -28.89 -15.75 33.21
CA TYR A 75 -28.93 -14.29 33.17
C TYR A 75 -27.51 -13.71 33.25
N VAL A 76 -27.15 -12.92 32.26
CA VAL A 76 -25.84 -12.30 32.12
C VAL A 76 -26.00 -10.78 32.00
N GLU A 77 -25.36 -10.04 32.87
CA GLU A 77 -25.21 -8.61 32.74
C GLU A 77 -23.81 -8.28 32.23
N LEU A 78 -23.74 -7.68 31.04
CA LEU A 78 -22.52 -7.20 30.42
C LEU A 78 -22.42 -5.69 30.59
N LEU A 79 -21.32 -5.21 31.19
CA LEU A 79 -21.00 -3.80 31.29
C LEU A 79 -19.65 -3.54 30.61
N ILE A 80 -19.62 -2.58 29.70
CA ILE A 80 -18.40 -2.15 29.00
C ILE A 80 -18.19 -0.66 29.28
N ASP A 81 -17.18 -0.34 30.06
CA ASP A 81 -16.80 1.01 30.44
C ASP A 81 -15.65 1.49 29.54
N THR A 82 -15.88 2.52 28.77
CA THR A 82 -14.92 3.02 27.76
C THR A 82 -14.61 4.48 27.98
N ALA A 83 -13.35 4.88 27.79
CA ALA A 83 -12.94 6.28 27.82
C ALA A 83 -12.02 6.60 26.65
N ASN A 84 -12.30 7.69 25.95
CA ASN A 84 -11.47 8.20 24.87
C ASN A 84 -11.06 9.65 25.10
N TYR A 85 -9.75 9.90 25.00
CA TYR A 85 -9.18 11.25 25.06
C TYR A 85 -8.05 11.46 24.05
N SER A 86 -7.94 10.60 23.02
CA SER A 86 -6.79 10.62 22.10
C SER A 86 -7.15 10.60 20.62
N HIS A 87 -8.36 10.16 20.24
CA HIS A 87 -8.67 9.95 18.82
C HIS A 87 -10.08 10.40 18.44
N TYR A 88 -10.29 10.78 17.17
CA TYR A 88 -11.60 11.18 16.64
C TYR A 88 -12.56 9.98 16.49
N TYR A 89 -12.03 8.80 16.23
CA TYR A 89 -12.74 7.53 16.27
C TYR A 89 -12.73 7.01 17.70
N SER A 90 -13.87 6.76 18.28
CA SER A 90 -13.91 6.52 19.72
C SER A 90 -15.04 5.63 20.19
N GLY A 91 -14.79 4.93 21.28
CA GLY A 91 -15.75 4.06 21.91
C GLY A 91 -15.90 2.73 21.20
N MET A 92 -17.04 2.09 21.40
CA MET A 92 -17.40 0.84 20.76
C MET A 92 -18.02 1.11 19.39
N ILE A 93 -17.21 1.05 18.34
CA ILE A 93 -17.61 1.31 16.96
C ILE A 93 -18.22 0.04 16.37
N TYR A 94 -17.57 -1.09 16.58
CA TYR A 94 -18.06 -2.37 16.15
C TYR A 94 -18.91 -3.02 17.24
N PRO A 95 -20.11 -3.53 16.93
CA PRO A 95 -20.92 -4.22 17.92
C PRO A 95 -20.26 -5.52 18.35
N PRO A 96 -20.36 -5.88 19.65
CA PRO A 96 -19.95 -7.21 20.11
C PRO A 96 -20.69 -8.32 19.37
N VAL A 97 -20.00 -9.41 19.08
CA VAL A 97 -20.56 -10.59 18.39
C VAL A 97 -20.65 -11.73 19.35
N LEU A 98 -21.86 -12.25 19.55
CA LEU A 98 -22.17 -13.38 20.44
C LEU A 98 -22.55 -14.60 19.62
N GLY A 99 -21.99 -15.74 19.95
CA GLY A 99 -22.31 -17.02 19.32
C GLY A 99 -21.82 -18.21 20.12
N THR A 100 -21.96 -19.41 19.56
CA THR A 100 -21.33 -20.59 20.15
C THR A 100 -19.82 -20.47 20.07
N SER A 101 -19.08 -21.16 20.93
CA SER A 101 -17.62 -21.06 20.93
C SER A 101 -17.02 -21.52 19.60
N SER A 102 -17.58 -22.55 18.99
CA SER A 102 -17.13 -23.03 17.67
C SER A 102 -17.37 -22.01 16.56
N ASP A 103 -18.56 -21.38 16.51
CA ASP A 103 -18.90 -20.41 15.47
C ASP A 103 -18.04 -19.16 15.54
N ILE A 104 -17.86 -18.60 16.75
CA ILE A 104 -17.05 -17.41 16.96
C ILE A 104 -15.58 -17.67 16.63
N LEU A 105 -15.03 -18.80 17.09
CA LEU A 105 -13.65 -19.16 16.77
C LEU A 105 -13.45 -19.40 15.27
N HIS A 106 -14.43 -20.01 14.60
CA HIS A 106 -14.40 -20.19 13.15
C HIS A 106 -14.38 -18.83 12.42
N LEU A 107 -15.30 -17.92 12.79
CA LEU A 107 -15.37 -16.58 12.21
C LEU A 107 -14.05 -15.81 12.36
N VAL A 108 -13.50 -15.80 13.58
CA VAL A 108 -12.25 -15.11 13.89
C VAL A 108 -11.07 -15.72 13.12
N ASN A 109 -10.97 -17.05 13.09
CA ASN A 109 -9.91 -17.73 12.35
C ASN A 109 -10.00 -17.45 10.84
N CYS A 110 -11.19 -17.50 10.25
CA CYS A 110 -11.40 -17.18 8.84
C CYS A 110 -10.95 -15.75 8.53
N ARG A 111 -11.29 -14.77 9.39
CA ARG A 111 -10.87 -13.39 9.25
C ARG A 111 -9.35 -13.23 9.33
N LEU A 112 -8.71 -13.83 10.34
CA LEU A 112 -7.26 -13.76 10.51
C LEU A 112 -6.51 -14.41 9.34
N ILE A 113 -6.96 -15.58 8.87
CA ILE A 113 -6.38 -16.26 7.71
C ILE A 113 -6.52 -15.40 6.46
N PHE A 114 -7.69 -14.78 6.26
CA PHE A 114 -7.94 -13.90 5.13
C PHE A 114 -6.98 -12.69 5.12
N TYR A 115 -6.87 -11.95 6.22
CA TYR A 115 -5.96 -10.81 6.31
C TYR A 115 -4.49 -11.22 6.23
N ALA A 116 -4.11 -12.35 6.83
CA ALA A 116 -2.76 -12.89 6.69
C ALA A 116 -2.44 -13.22 5.23
N PHE A 117 -3.37 -13.85 4.51
CA PHE A 117 -3.21 -14.12 3.07
C PHE A 117 -2.98 -12.82 2.28
N LEU A 118 -3.83 -11.80 2.47
CA LEU A 118 -3.68 -10.52 1.78
C LEU A 118 -2.32 -9.87 2.07
N CYS A 119 -1.91 -9.83 3.34
CA CYS A 119 -0.62 -9.27 3.76
C CYS A 119 0.57 -10.02 3.14
N PHE A 120 0.61 -11.35 3.27
CA PHE A 120 1.74 -12.13 2.77
C PHE A 120 1.81 -12.14 1.25
N PHE A 121 0.68 -12.17 0.55
CA PHE A 121 0.64 -12.07 -0.90
C PHE A 121 1.23 -10.73 -1.38
N THR A 122 0.80 -9.63 -0.79
CA THR A 122 1.28 -8.30 -1.20
C THR A 122 2.75 -8.07 -0.82
N LEU A 123 3.21 -8.59 0.32
CA LEU A 123 4.62 -8.57 0.68
C LEU A 123 5.46 -9.42 -0.29
N GLY A 124 4.95 -10.56 -0.75
CA GLY A 124 5.58 -11.35 -1.80
C GLY A 124 5.75 -10.55 -3.11
N CYS A 125 4.72 -9.83 -3.55
CA CYS A 125 4.81 -8.91 -4.69
C CYS A 125 5.85 -7.81 -4.47
N ALA A 126 5.94 -7.25 -3.26
CA ALA A 126 6.95 -6.25 -2.92
C ALA A 126 8.37 -6.81 -3.03
N VAL A 127 8.63 -7.98 -2.45
CA VAL A 127 9.94 -8.64 -2.49
C VAL A 127 10.37 -8.91 -3.93
N ILE A 128 9.48 -9.43 -4.77
CA ILE A 128 9.77 -9.68 -6.18
C ILE A 128 10.10 -8.37 -6.89
N SER A 129 9.29 -7.33 -6.73
CA SER A 129 9.48 -6.05 -7.39
C SER A 129 10.79 -5.36 -6.99
N ILE A 130 11.09 -5.30 -5.69
CA ILE A 130 12.33 -4.74 -5.16
C ILE A 130 13.54 -5.57 -5.62
N SER A 131 13.43 -6.90 -5.68
CA SER A 131 14.50 -7.77 -6.19
C SER A 131 14.80 -7.51 -7.67
N ILE A 132 13.79 -7.27 -8.50
CA ILE A 132 13.97 -6.88 -9.90
C ILE A 132 14.68 -5.53 -9.99
N TRP A 133 14.30 -4.57 -9.17
CA TRP A 133 14.94 -3.25 -9.12
C TRP A 133 16.44 -3.37 -8.79
N PHE A 134 16.80 -4.12 -7.74
CA PHE A 134 18.19 -4.32 -7.34
C PHE A 134 19.03 -5.03 -8.43
N ARG A 135 18.52 -6.14 -8.96
CA ARG A 135 19.28 -6.98 -9.91
C ARG A 135 19.47 -6.33 -11.27
N ARG A 136 18.47 -5.60 -11.75
CA ARG A 136 18.44 -5.07 -13.13
C ARG A 136 18.72 -3.58 -13.22
N LYS A 137 18.99 -2.91 -12.08
CA LYS A 137 19.03 -1.44 -12.00
C LYS A 137 17.82 -0.82 -12.71
N ALA A 138 16.68 -1.49 -12.60
CA ALA A 138 15.43 -1.10 -13.24
C ALA A 138 14.96 0.25 -12.68
N GLY A 139 14.21 1.00 -13.48
CA GLY A 139 13.77 2.35 -13.11
C GLY A 139 12.91 2.42 -11.83
N ALA A 140 12.65 3.62 -11.38
CA ALA A 140 11.90 3.93 -10.15
C ALA A 140 10.49 3.31 -10.08
N LEU A 141 9.96 2.78 -11.20
CA LEU A 141 8.66 2.11 -11.28
C LEU A 141 8.58 0.90 -10.34
N TYR A 142 9.59 0.04 -10.36
CA TYR A 142 9.59 -1.19 -9.55
C TYR A 142 9.69 -0.92 -8.06
N ILE A 143 10.49 0.08 -7.68
CA ILE A 143 10.58 0.45 -6.26
C ILE A 143 9.29 1.13 -5.78
N ALA A 144 8.67 1.99 -6.60
CA ALA A 144 7.40 2.62 -6.26
C ALA A 144 6.28 1.58 -6.06
N TYR A 145 6.22 0.57 -6.93
CA TYR A 145 5.28 -0.53 -6.77
C TYR A 145 5.60 -1.39 -5.53
N GLY A 146 6.87 -1.68 -5.25
CA GLY A 146 7.29 -2.39 -4.04
C GLY A 146 6.89 -1.65 -2.77
N ILE A 147 7.09 -0.33 -2.72
CA ILE A 147 6.67 0.52 -1.60
C ILE A 147 5.14 0.54 -1.47
N LEU A 148 4.40 0.62 -2.59
CA LEU A 148 2.94 0.53 -2.59
C LEU A 148 2.47 -0.77 -1.94
N CYS A 149 3.04 -1.91 -2.32
CA CYS A 149 2.68 -3.21 -1.76
C CYS A 149 2.98 -3.30 -0.25
N ILE A 150 4.15 -2.80 0.19
CA ILE A 150 4.49 -2.76 1.62
C ILE A 150 3.49 -1.88 2.37
N SER A 151 3.21 -0.68 1.85
CA SER A 151 2.29 0.25 2.49
C SER A 151 0.87 -0.29 2.55
N TYR A 152 0.43 -1.00 1.51
CA TYR A 152 -0.87 -1.66 1.53
C TYR A 152 -0.90 -2.80 2.57
N ALA A 153 0.15 -3.62 2.66
CA ALA A 153 0.24 -4.65 3.71
C ALA A 153 0.21 -4.04 5.11
N VAL A 154 0.90 -2.91 5.34
CA VAL A 154 0.83 -2.17 6.61
C VAL A 154 -0.58 -1.65 6.87
N HIS A 155 -1.23 -1.09 5.86
CA HIS A 155 -2.59 -0.54 5.97
C HIS A 155 -3.61 -1.59 6.43
N ILE A 156 -3.55 -2.81 5.88
CA ILE A 156 -4.49 -3.90 6.19
C ILE A 156 -4.02 -4.81 7.33
N SER A 157 -2.89 -4.54 7.98
CA SER A 157 -2.33 -5.42 9.03
C SER A 157 -2.99 -5.25 10.40
N TYR A 158 -3.83 -4.22 10.59
CA TYR A 158 -4.41 -3.87 11.88
C TYR A 158 -5.15 -5.04 12.57
N PRO A 159 -5.95 -5.92 11.89
CA PRO A 159 -6.60 -7.02 12.56
C PRO A 159 -5.61 -8.02 13.16
N LEU A 160 -4.47 -8.23 12.49
CA LEU A 160 -3.41 -9.10 12.99
C LEU A 160 -2.69 -8.48 14.19
N ILE A 161 -2.38 -7.18 14.13
CA ILE A 161 -1.71 -6.43 15.20
C ILE A 161 -2.58 -6.39 16.46
N HIS A 162 -3.87 -6.10 16.30
CA HIS A 162 -4.81 -6.01 17.42
C HIS A 162 -5.04 -7.37 18.10
N TRP A 163 -4.92 -8.48 17.35
CA TRP A 163 -4.95 -9.82 17.93
C TRP A 163 -3.69 -10.17 18.74
N LEU A 164 -2.52 -9.68 18.35
CA LEU A 164 -1.29 -9.89 19.11
C LEU A 164 -1.33 -9.22 20.49
N GLY A 165 -2.21 -8.23 20.68
CA GLY A 165 -2.42 -7.56 21.96
C GLY A 165 -1.23 -6.72 22.42
N ILE A 166 -0.33 -6.34 21.51
CA ILE A 166 0.80 -5.46 21.80
C ILE A 166 0.27 -4.04 21.95
N ASN A 167 0.54 -3.40 23.10
CA ASN A 167 0.19 -2.00 23.29
C ASN A 167 1.16 -1.11 22.50
N MET A 168 0.69 -0.55 21.40
CA MET A 168 1.45 0.36 20.54
C MET A 168 1.00 1.83 20.69
N GLY A 169 0.13 2.12 21.66
CA GLY A 169 -0.38 3.47 21.89
C GLY A 169 -1.09 4.05 20.66
N VAL A 170 -0.70 5.25 20.23
CA VAL A 170 -1.27 5.94 19.06
C VAL A 170 -0.65 5.51 17.72
N LEU A 171 0.39 4.68 17.74
CA LEU A 171 1.11 4.27 16.53
C LEU A 171 0.21 3.57 15.49
N PRO A 172 -0.75 2.70 15.84
CA PRO A 172 -1.66 2.08 14.87
C PRO A 172 -2.40 3.10 14.02
N TYR A 173 -2.87 4.20 14.58
CA TYR A 173 -3.54 5.28 13.83
C TYR A 173 -2.60 5.97 12.84
N VAL A 174 -1.36 6.23 13.26
CA VAL A 174 -0.35 6.82 12.39
C VAL A 174 0.02 5.88 11.26
N MET A 175 0.08 4.57 11.53
CA MET A 175 0.35 3.55 10.51
C MET A 175 -0.80 3.45 9.50
N GLU A 176 -2.05 3.42 9.96
CA GLU A 176 -3.24 3.32 9.11
C GLU A 176 -3.36 4.53 8.18
N ASP A 177 -3.41 5.73 8.73
CA ASP A 177 -3.55 6.95 7.94
C ASP A 177 -2.29 7.25 7.11
N GLY A 178 -1.10 7.05 7.68
CA GLY A 178 0.17 7.29 6.99
C GLY A 178 0.39 6.36 5.81
N SER A 179 0.13 5.07 5.98
CA SER A 179 0.25 4.08 4.89
C SER A 179 -0.70 4.39 3.73
N PHE A 180 -1.90 4.87 4.02
CA PHE A 180 -2.86 5.31 3.00
C PHE A 180 -2.28 6.41 2.09
N PHE A 181 -1.63 7.43 2.67
CA PHE A 181 -1.01 8.50 1.88
C PHE A 181 0.24 8.03 1.12
N VAL A 182 0.98 7.06 1.64
CA VAL A 182 2.07 6.44 0.89
C VAL A 182 1.52 5.67 -0.32
N ILE A 183 0.42 4.92 -0.17
CA ILE A 183 -0.25 4.25 -1.29
C ILE A 183 -0.64 5.26 -2.37
N LEU A 184 -1.33 6.34 -2.01
CA LEU A 184 -1.74 7.38 -2.95
C LEU A 184 -0.56 8.07 -3.64
N THR A 185 0.52 8.33 -2.90
CA THR A 185 1.77 8.87 -3.46
C THR A 185 2.35 7.90 -4.50
N CYS A 186 2.46 6.62 -4.16
CA CYS A 186 2.95 5.60 -5.09
C CYS A 186 2.06 5.45 -6.33
N MET A 187 0.73 5.47 -6.16
CA MET A 187 -0.20 5.45 -7.30
C MET A 187 0.02 6.64 -8.24
N THR A 188 0.20 7.84 -7.68
CA THR A 188 0.52 9.04 -8.48
C THR A 188 1.84 8.89 -9.22
N VAL A 189 2.89 8.32 -8.57
CA VAL A 189 4.18 8.01 -9.22
C VAL A 189 4.00 7.01 -10.35
N LEU A 190 3.29 5.91 -10.10
CA LEU A 190 3.05 4.85 -11.08
C LEU A 190 2.28 5.39 -12.29
N THR A 191 1.21 6.14 -12.03
CA THR A 191 0.40 6.78 -13.08
C THR A 191 1.24 7.74 -13.93
N TYR A 192 2.04 8.60 -13.31
CA TYR A 192 2.91 9.53 -14.03
C TYR A 192 3.98 8.81 -14.86
N ARG A 193 4.61 7.77 -14.33
CA ARG A 193 5.70 7.05 -15.00
C ARG A 193 5.24 6.17 -16.15
N LEU A 194 4.08 5.57 -16.01
CA LEU A 194 3.51 4.70 -17.06
C LEU A 194 2.82 5.51 -18.16
N CYS A 195 2.30 6.71 -17.84
CA CYS A 195 1.46 7.50 -18.73
C CYS A 195 1.94 8.97 -18.83
N SER A 196 3.24 9.16 -19.07
CA SER A 196 3.95 10.45 -18.94
C SER A 196 3.45 11.60 -19.83
N HIS A 197 2.56 11.35 -20.79
CA HIS A 197 2.11 12.35 -21.76
C HIS A 197 0.67 12.86 -21.54
N ALA A 198 -0.07 12.28 -20.60
CA ALA A 198 -1.50 12.56 -20.45
C ALA A 198 -1.81 13.86 -19.68
N PHE A 199 -0.92 14.26 -18.75
CA PHE A 199 -1.16 15.42 -17.91
C PHE A 199 0.03 16.38 -17.87
N PRO A 200 -0.23 17.70 -17.70
CA PRO A 200 0.81 18.66 -17.41
C PRO A 200 1.60 18.26 -16.16
N ARG A 201 2.92 18.29 -16.25
CA ARG A 201 3.84 17.93 -15.15
C ARG A 201 3.51 18.65 -13.83
N ILE A 202 2.98 19.87 -13.91
CA ILE A 202 2.64 20.70 -12.75
C ILE A 202 1.52 20.07 -11.92
N ILE A 203 0.54 19.41 -12.55
CA ILE A 203 -0.58 18.75 -11.85
C ILE A 203 -0.08 17.56 -11.04
N HIS A 204 0.80 16.74 -11.63
CA HIS A 204 1.42 15.64 -10.90
C HIS A 204 2.29 16.14 -9.75
N LEU A 205 3.06 17.20 -9.96
CA LEU A 205 3.90 17.79 -8.91
C LEU A 205 3.04 18.34 -7.75
N ALA A 206 1.92 18.98 -8.06
CA ALA A 206 0.96 19.42 -7.04
C ALA A 206 0.36 18.25 -6.25
N ALA A 207 -0.04 17.16 -6.94
CA ALA A 207 -0.54 15.96 -6.29
C ALA A 207 0.51 15.31 -5.38
N TYR A 208 1.79 15.26 -5.79
CA TYR A 208 2.88 14.79 -4.93
C TYR A 208 3.08 15.65 -3.70
N ALA A 209 3.18 16.96 -3.89
CA ALA A 209 3.38 17.90 -2.78
C ALA A 209 2.25 17.77 -1.75
N PHE A 210 1.04 17.57 -2.25
CA PHE A 210 -0.16 17.37 -1.46
C PHE A 210 -0.13 16.05 -0.67
N CYS A 211 0.20 14.92 -1.32
CA CYS A 211 0.33 13.62 -0.65
C CYS A 211 1.45 13.63 0.41
N ILE A 212 2.60 14.23 0.09
CA ILE A 212 3.73 14.34 1.02
C ILE A 212 3.35 15.25 2.21
N GLY A 213 2.67 16.36 1.95
CA GLY A 213 2.16 17.25 2.99
C GLY A 213 1.25 16.52 3.97
N MET A 214 0.33 15.68 3.47
CA MET A 214 -0.55 14.88 4.32
C MET A 214 0.19 13.77 5.06
N LEU A 215 1.18 13.14 4.43
CA LEU A 215 2.01 12.15 5.09
C LEU A 215 2.76 12.72 6.29
N LEU A 216 3.20 13.97 6.22
CA LEU A 216 3.82 14.69 7.33
C LEU A 216 2.78 15.19 8.36
N PHE A 217 1.60 15.57 7.88
CA PHE A 217 0.51 16.07 8.73
C PHE A 217 -0.03 15.01 9.70
N VAL A 218 -0.08 13.73 9.27
CA VAL A 218 -0.56 12.62 10.11
C VAL A 218 0.24 12.50 11.41
N PRO A 219 1.56 12.24 11.42
CA PRO A 219 2.32 12.13 12.68
C PRO A 219 2.37 13.42 13.46
N LEU A 220 2.43 14.58 12.80
CA LEU A 220 2.38 15.88 13.45
C LEU A 220 1.07 16.04 14.22
N SER A 221 -0.05 15.64 13.66
CA SER A 221 -1.36 15.72 14.29
C SER A 221 -1.45 14.83 15.53
N HIS A 222 -1.05 13.56 15.42
CA HIS A 222 -1.18 12.59 16.51
C HIS A 222 -0.21 12.82 17.67
N TYR A 223 1.04 13.20 17.37
CA TYR A 223 2.07 13.35 18.41
C TYR A 223 2.20 14.78 18.96
N VAL A 224 1.78 15.79 18.20
CA VAL A 224 1.95 17.19 18.58
C VAL A 224 0.60 17.90 18.76
N LEU A 225 -0.25 17.93 17.73
CA LEU A 225 -1.45 18.77 17.76
C LEU A 225 -2.51 18.25 18.73
N PHE A 226 -2.83 16.96 18.76
CA PHE A 226 -3.87 16.43 19.64
C PHE A 226 -3.57 16.57 21.13
N PRO A 227 -2.33 16.35 21.61
CA PRO A 227 -2.00 16.59 23.00
C PRO A 227 -2.15 18.05 23.43
N PHE A 228 -1.83 19.02 22.53
CA PHE A 228 -1.90 20.45 22.84
C PHE A 228 -3.26 21.08 22.53
N LEU A 229 -3.94 20.61 21.49
CA LEU A 229 -5.22 21.12 20.99
C LEU A 229 -6.22 20.00 20.76
N PRO A 230 -6.81 19.42 21.82
CA PRO A 230 -7.73 18.30 21.70
C PRO A 230 -8.92 18.54 20.76
N SER A 231 -9.41 19.78 20.64
CA SER A 231 -10.49 20.15 19.72
C SER A 231 -10.11 20.01 18.25
N PHE A 232 -8.82 19.95 17.93
CA PHE A 232 -8.32 19.76 16.56
C PHE A 232 -8.63 18.36 16.00
N VAL A 233 -8.92 17.39 16.86
CA VAL A 233 -9.26 16.01 16.45
C VAL A 233 -10.44 15.94 15.49
N SER A 234 -11.49 16.76 15.71
CA SER A 234 -12.65 16.81 14.80
C SER A 234 -12.28 17.41 13.43
N ILE A 235 -11.49 18.48 13.45
CA ILE A 235 -11.00 19.14 12.22
C ILE A 235 -10.12 18.17 11.41
N TYR A 236 -9.28 17.40 12.09
CA TYR A 236 -8.44 16.39 11.47
C TYR A 236 -9.27 15.36 10.69
N GLY A 237 -10.34 14.82 11.30
CA GLY A 237 -11.23 13.87 10.63
C GLY A 237 -11.86 14.45 9.37
N ASP A 238 -12.35 15.71 9.41
CA ASP A 238 -12.94 16.39 8.26
C ASP A 238 -11.89 16.64 7.15
N VAL A 239 -10.69 17.07 7.53
CA VAL A 239 -9.59 17.28 6.59
C VAL A 239 -9.22 15.98 5.90
N MET A 240 -9.08 14.87 6.64
CA MET A 240 -8.78 13.55 6.09
C MET A 240 -9.84 13.08 5.11
N ALA A 241 -11.11 13.26 5.44
CA ALA A 241 -12.23 12.88 4.58
C ALA A 241 -12.23 13.65 3.25
N ILE A 242 -12.11 14.98 3.31
CA ILE A 242 -12.04 15.85 2.12
C ILE A 242 -10.85 15.43 1.23
N PHE A 243 -9.72 15.16 1.84
CA PHE A 243 -8.52 14.74 1.12
C PHE A 243 -8.68 13.42 0.40
N LYS A 244 -9.21 12.41 1.09
CA LYS A 244 -9.48 11.09 0.51
C LYS A 244 -10.37 11.21 -0.72
N ILE A 245 -11.43 12.01 -0.66
CA ILE A 245 -12.34 12.26 -1.79
C ILE A 245 -11.60 12.95 -2.95
N PHE A 246 -10.88 14.04 -2.64
CA PHE A 246 -10.23 14.85 -3.68
C PHE A 246 -9.19 14.04 -4.46
N LEU A 247 -8.39 13.23 -3.76
CA LEU A 247 -7.40 12.36 -4.39
C LEU A 247 -8.02 11.19 -5.15
N SER A 248 -9.11 10.60 -4.64
CA SER A 248 -9.80 9.53 -5.38
C SER A 248 -10.38 10.05 -6.70
N LEU A 249 -11.02 11.23 -6.68
CA LEU A 249 -11.50 11.89 -7.89
C LEU A 249 -10.37 12.24 -8.85
N TYR A 250 -9.25 12.77 -8.34
CA TYR A 250 -8.07 13.03 -9.14
C TYR A 250 -7.56 11.78 -9.86
N LEU A 251 -7.41 10.66 -9.15
CA LEU A 251 -6.95 9.40 -9.72
C LEU A 251 -7.89 8.85 -10.80
N ILE A 252 -9.21 8.92 -10.56
CA ILE A 252 -10.21 8.48 -11.52
C ILE A 252 -10.18 9.35 -12.78
N VAL A 253 -10.19 10.68 -12.62
CA VAL A 253 -10.14 11.62 -13.74
C VAL A 253 -8.84 11.46 -14.52
N ALA A 254 -7.70 11.35 -13.82
CA ALA A 254 -6.42 11.09 -14.44
C ALA A 254 -6.45 9.81 -15.29
N ALA A 255 -6.97 8.74 -14.74
CA ALA A 255 -7.09 7.46 -15.42
C ALA A 255 -8.03 7.53 -16.64
N CYS A 256 -9.16 8.25 -16.54
CA CYS A 256 -10.08 8.44 -17.67
C CYS A 256 -9.42 9.18 -18.85
N ILE A 257 -8.68 10.24 -18.56
CA ILE A 257 -8.00 11.04 -19.61
C ILE A 257 -6.92 10.19 -20.30
N ILE A 258 -6.15 9.42 -19.51
CA ILE A 258 -5.12 8.51 -20.02
C ILE A 258 -5.73 7.46 -20.95
N SER A 259 -6.81 6.82 -20.53
CA SER A 259 -7.46 5.76 -21.31
C SER A 259 -8.11 6.28 -22.60
N TYR A 260 -8.57 7.54 -22.60
CA TYR A 260 -9.08 8.19 -23.80
C TYR A 260 -7.97 8.43 -24.83
N GLN A 261 -6.76 8.72 -24.40
CA GLN A 261 -5.60 8.97 -25.26
C GLN A 261 -4.93 7.68 -25.76
N ASN A 262 -4.90 6.63 -24.92
CA ASN A 262 -4.23 5.37 -25.21
C ASN A 262 -5.10 4.18 -24.78
N GLN A 263 -5.64 3.45 -25.75
CA GLN A 263 -6.49 2.26 -25.46
C GLN A 263 -5.79 1.13 -24.70
N ASP A 264 -4.45 1.10 -24.72
CA ASP A 264 -3.65 0.08 -24.02
C ASP A 264 -3.60 0.25 -22.50
N ASP A 265 -4.04 1.41 -21.97
CA ASP A 265 -3.92 1.76 -20.56
C ASP A 265 -5.17 1.44 -19.72
N ILE A 266 -6.04 0.56 -20.23
CA ILE A 266 -7.28 0.14 -19.54
C ILE A 266 -7.00 -0.45 -18.15
N TRP A 267 -5.87 -1.11 -17.96
CA TRP A 267 -5.45 -1.68 -16.67
C TRP A 267 -5.14 -0.59 -15.64
N MET A 268 -4.52 0.51 -16.09
CA MET A 268 -4.25 1.67 -15.25
C MET A 268 -5.54 2.36 -14.83
N LEU A 269 -6.46 2.56 -15.79
CA LEU A 269 -7.81 3.06 -15.52
C LEU A 269 -8.49 2.19 -14.46
N SER A 270 -8.50 0.88 -14.68
CA SER A 270 -9.16 -0.07 -13.78
C SER A 270 -8.55 -0.02 -12.38
N ALA A 271 -7.22 0.01 -12.24
CA ALA A 271 -6.55 0.06 -10.94
C ALA A 271 -6.90 1.32 -10.14
N ASN A 272 -6.82 2.49 -10.79
CA ASN A 272 -7.12 3.78 -10.16
C ASN A 272 -8.62 3.92 -9.87
N ALA A 273 -9.48 3.50 -10.79
CA ALA A 273 -10.93 3.58 -10.64
C ALA A 273 -11.43 2.67 -9.50
N VAL A 274 -10.98 1.41 -9.46
CA VAL A 274 -11.41 0.46 -8.42
C VAL A 274 -11.04 0.98 -7.04
N PHE A 275 -9.81 1.45 -6.85
CA PHE A 275 -9.39 1.99 -5.55
C PHE A 275 -10.12 3.29 -5.20
N GLY A 276 -10.26 4.22 -6.15
CA GLY A 276 -10.98 5.47 -5.96
C GLY A 276 -12.46 5.24 -5.62
N PHE A 277 -13.12 4.29 -6.28
CA PHE A 277 -14.51 3.91 -5.95
C PHE A 277 -14.62 3.26 -4.57
N GLY A 278 -13.65 2.41 -4.16
CA GLY A 278 -13.59 1.86 -2.81
C GLY A 278 -13.59 2.95 -1.74
N ILE A 279 -12.72 3.95 -1.89
CA ILE A 279 -12.64 5.12 -0.98
C ILE A 279 -13.97 5.89 -0.96
N LEU A 280 -14.57 6.11 -2.13
CA LEU A 280 -15.83 6.86 -2.24
C LEU A 280 -16.98 6.12 -1.56
N ILE A 281 -17.07 4.80 -1.75
CA ILE A 281 -18.12 3.98 -1.12
C ILE A 281 -17.95 4.02 0.41
N ASP A 282 -16.75 3.80 0.94
CA ASP A 282 -16.51 3.84 2.37
C ASP A 282 -16.85 5.22 2.96
N TYR A 283 -16.51 6.30 2.27
CA TYR A 283 -16.89 7.64 2.69
C TYR A 283 -18.42 7.86 2.73
N LEU A 284 -19.13 7.43 1.68
CA LEU A 284 -20.58 7.59 1.57
C LEU A 284 -21.35 6.71 2.57
N THR A 285 -20.76 5.59 2.98
CA THR A 285 -21.35 4.65 3.93
C THR A 285 -20.91 4.89 5.37
N ALA A 286 -19.89 5.72 5.59
CA ALA A 286 -19.38 6.06 6.91
C ALA A 286 -20.50 6.55 7.83
N GLY A 287 -20.56 5.99 9.04
CA GLY A 287 -21.61 6.29 10.04
C GLY A 287 -22.99 5.70 9.73
N ARG A 288 -23.16 5.01 8.60
CA ARG A 288 -24.40 4.29 8.25
C ARG A 288 -24.21 2.79 8.24
N TYR A 289 -23.04 2.35 7.84
CA TYR A 289 -22.64 0.96 7.74
C TYR A 289 -21.21 0.80 8.24
N GLU A 290 -21.07 0.04 9.31
CA GLU A 290 -19.76 -0.37 9.80
C GLU A 290 -19.57 -1.85 9.47
N PRO A 291 -18.46 -2.26 8.84
CA PRO A 291 -18.23 -3.64 8.47
C PRO A 291 -18.09 -4.52 9.72
N LEU A 292 -19.03 -5.45 9.89
CA LEU A 292 -19.09 -6.29 11.08
C LEU A 292 -17.97 -7.33 11.16
N HIS A 293 -17.47 -7.82 10.02
CA HIS A 293 -16.66 -9.03 10.03
C HIS A 293 -15.39 -8.98 9.17
N PHE A 294 -15.43 -8.34 8.00
CA PHE A 294 -14.39 -8.45 6.99
C PHE A 294 -13.89 -7.08 6.44
N GLY A 295 -13.89 -6.05 7.23
CA GLY A 295 -13.25 -4.78 6.89
C GLY A 295 -13.98 -3.91 5.86
N TRP A 296 -13.27 -2.89 5.40
CA TRP A 296 -13.79 -1.82 4.55
C TRP A 296 -13.69 -2.14 3.06
N GLN A 297 -14.54 -1.50 2.23
CA GLN A 297 -14.49 -1.69 0.77
C GLN A 297 -13.15 -1.25 0.18
N THR A 298 -12.53 -0.22 0.74
CA THR A 298 -11.19 0.24 0.34
C THR A 298 -10.14 -0.87 0.45
N GLU A 299 -10.25 -1.77 1.42
CA GLU A 299 -9.30 -2.87 1.60
C GLU A 299 -9.40 -3.89 0.47
N TYR A 300 -10.62 -4.29 0.08
CA TYR A 300 -10.83 -5.20 -1.05
C TYR A 300 -10.42 -4.56 -2.38
N CYS A 301 -10.86 -3.32 -2.59
CA CYS A 301 -10.51 -2.54 -3.77
C CYS A 301 -9.00 -2.30 -3.85
N GLY A 302 -8.34 -2.11 -2.70
CA GLY A 302 -6.89 -2.00 -2.59
C GLY A 302 -6.17 -3.28 -3.01
N PHE A 303 -6.68 -4.45 -2.63
CA PHE A 303 -6.12 -5.72 -3.07
C PHE A 303 -6.26 -5.91 -4.58
N ILE A 304 -7.46 -5.62 -5.12
CA ILE A 304 -7.69 -5.66 -6.58
C ILE A 304 -6.77 -4.68 -7.30
N MET A 305 -6.58 -3.48 -6.78
CA MET A 305 -5.62 -2.50 -7.30
C MET A 305 -4.19 -3.07 -7.32
N VAL A 306 -3.73 -3.72 -6.25
CA VAL A 306 -2.41 -4.37 -6.21
C VAL A 306 -2.29 -5.44 -7.30
N LEU A 307 -3.31 -6.28 -7.49
CA LEU A 307 -3.33 -7.29 -8.55
C LEU A 307 -3.24 -6.66 -9.95
N LEU A 308 -4.02 -5.59 -10.20
CA LEU A 308 -4.01 -4.89 -11.48
C LEU A 308 -2.66 -4.23 -11.76
N PHE A 309 -2.04 -3.61 -10.76
CA PHE A 309 -0.67 -3.09 -10.89
C PHE A 309 0.36 -4.20 -11.07
N THR A 310 0.17 -5.38 -10.45
CA THR A 310 1.04 -6.55 -10.71
C THR A 310 1.01 -6.92 -12.19
N VAL A 311 -0.18 -7.02 -12.78
CA VAL A 311 -0.33 -7.31 -14.22
C VAL A 311 0.35 -6.24 -15.07
N LEU A 312 0.16 -4.96 -14.74
CA LEU A 312 0.81 -3.84 -15.44
C LEU A 312 2.34 -3.93 -15.40
N ILE A 313 2.91 -4.17 -14.22
CA ILE A 313 4.37 -4.30 -14.04
C ILE A 313 4.91 -5.51 -14.80
N LEU A 314 4.20 -6.63 -14.81
CA LEU A 314 4.58 -7.81 -15.59
C LEU A 314 4.55 -7.53 -17.11
N ARG A 315 3.51 -6.88 -17.62
CA ARG A 315 3.41 -6.48 -19.04
C ARG A 315 4.53 -5.52 -19.42
N TYR A 316 4.79 -4.50 -18.59
CA TYR A 316 5.89 -3.56 -18.78
C TYR A 316 7.25 -4.26 -18.78
N SER A 317 7.47 -5.17 -17.83
CA SER A 317 8.70 -5.97 -17.76
C SER A 317 8.91 -6.82 -18.99
N ARG A 318 7.85 -7.48 -19.47
CA ARG A 318 7.90 -8.30 -20.71
C ARG A 318 8.24 -7.43 -21.92
N ARG A 319 7.63 -6.26 -22.05
CA ARG A 319 7.91 -5.34 -23.17
C ARG A 319 9.38 -4.93 -23.18
N ILE A 320 9.93 -4.53 -22.03
CA ILE A 320 11.37 -4.17 -21.94
C ILE A 320 12.28 -5.36 -22.28
N LEU A 321 11.91 -6.57 -21.88
CA LEU A 321 12.70 -7.76 -22.21
C LEU A 321 12.73 -7.99 -23.71
N LEU A 322 11.58 -7.96 -24.39
CA LEU A 322 11.47 -8.13 -25.83
C LEU A 322 12.23 -7.04 -26.60
N GLU A 323 12.14 -5.78 -26.17
CA GLU A 323 12.93 -4.69 -26.76
C GLU A 323 14.44 -4.92 -26.62
N ARG A 324 14.89 -5.37 -25.44
CA ARG A 324 16.31 -5.71 -25.22
C ARG A 324 16.80 -6.87 -26.07
N GLU A 325 16.02 -7.93 -26.19
CA GLU A 325 16.34 -9.08 -27.04
C GLU A 325 16.47 -8.64 -28.50
N TYR A 326 15.48 -7.88 -29.00
CA TYR A 326 15.52 -7.33 -30.36
C TYR A 326 16.76 -6.45 -30.60
N LEU A 327 17.05 -5.52 -29.68
CA LEU A 327 18.22 -4.64 -29.80
C LEU A 327 19.54 -5.42 -29.77
N THR A 328 19.61 -6.46 -28.91
CA THR A 328 20.82 -7.30 -28.79
C THR A 328 21.07 -8.09 -30.08
N GLU A 329 20.02 -8.65 -30.69
CA GLU A 329 20.12 -9.38 -31.94
C GLU A 329 20.52 -8.47 -33.10
N HIS A 330 19.88 -7.30 -33.20
CA HIS A 330 20.23 -6.28 -34.21
C HIS A 330 21.67 -5.78 -34.07
N LEU A 331 22.14 -5.52 -32.84
CA LEU A 331 23.51 -5.13 -32.60
C LEU A 331 24.51 -6.23 -32.98
N LYS A 332 24.18 -7.49 -32.73
CA LYS A 332 25.00 -8.62 -33.10
C LYS A 332 25.15 -8.70 -34.63
N GLU A 333 24.05 -8.61 -35.37
CA GLU A 333 24.06 -8.60 -36.84
C GLU A 333 24.88 -7.42 -37.39
N GLU A 334 24.76 -6.22 -36.77
CA GLU A 334 25.51 -5.06 -37.22
C GLU A 334 27.02 -5.20 -36.95
N VAL A 335 27.39 -5.77 -35.79
CA VAL A 335 28.78 -6.09 -35.45
C VAL A 335 29.35 -7.11 -36.43
N GLU A 336 28.64 -8.18 -36.72
CA GLU A 336 29.06 -9.19 -37.69
C GLU A 336 29.25 -8.57 -39.08
N ARG A 337 28.35 -7.73 -39.56
CA ARG A 337 28.42 -7.04 -40.85
C ARG A 337 29.63 -6.10 -40.93
N LYS A 338 29.84 -5.28 -39.87
CA LYS A 338 31.00 -4.39 -39.79
C LYS A 338 32.32 -5.16 -39.71
N THR A 339 32.34 -6.26 -38.98
CA THR A 339 33.56 -7.10 -38.87
C THR A 339 33.91 -7.74 -40.22
N ALA A 340 32.93 -8.28 -40.95
CA ALA A 340 33.13 -8.84 -42.27
C ALA A 340 33.62 -7.77 -43.25
N TRP A 341 33.06 -6.55 -43.21
CA TRP A 341 33.52 -5.43 -44.03
C TRP A 341 34.97 -5.03 -43.71
N LEU A 342 35.33 -4.89 -42.42
CA LEU A 342 36.69 -4.58 -42.00
C LEU A 342 37.70 -5.66 -42.43
N THR A 343 37.33 -6.93 -42.33
CA THR A 343 38.19 -8.05 -42.77
C THR A 343 38.45 -7.93 -44.30
N ARG A 344 37.42 -7.68 -45.11
CA ARG A 344 37.60 -7.45 -46.56
C ARG A 344 38.56 -6.28 -46.85
N MET A 345 38.34 -5.15 -46.22
CA MET A 345 39.23 -3.97 -46.37
C MET A 345 40.68 -4.29 -45.97
N MET A 346 40.88 -5.06 -44.92
CA MET A 346 42.22 -5.50 -44.50
C MET A 346 42.86 -6.44 -45.53
N ASP A 347 42.11 -7.35 -46.11
CA ASP A 347 42.61 -8.27 -47.15
C ASP A 347 42.94 -7.51 -48.46
N GLU A 348 42.07 -6.62 -48.92
CA GLU A 348 42.33 -5.71 -50.07
C GLU A 348 43.58 -4.88 -49.84
N ARG A 349 43.74 -4.29 -48.62
CA ARG A 349 44.94 -3.54 -48.29
C ARG A 349 46.20 -4.38 -48.29
N LYS A 350 46.12 -5.62 -47.83
CA LYS A 350 47.25 -6.56 -47.80
C LYS A 350 47.66 -6.95 -49.22
N GLU A 351 46.69 -7.24 -50.10
CA GLU A 351 46.94 -7.52 -51.52
C GLU A 351 47.57 -6.32 -52.21
N PHE A 352 47.05 -5.11 -52.00
CA PHE A 352 47.62 -3.85 -52.54
C PHE A 352 49.06 -3.65 -52.10
N LEU A 353 49.36 -3.78 -50.81
CA LEU A 353 50.71 -3.63 -50.28
C LEU A 353 51.66 -4.73 -50.83
N SER A 354 51.16 -5.95 -51.05
CA SER A 354 51.96 -7.05 -51.64
C SER A 354 52.29 -6.74 -53.10
N ALA A 355 51.32 -6.22 -53.89
CA ALA A 355 51.54 -5.84 -55.29
C ALA A 355 52.53 -4.70 -55.39
N VAL A 356 52.38 -3.65 -54.58
CA VAL A 356 53.32 -2.52 -54.54
C VAL A 356 54.75 -2.97 -54.14
N ALA A 357 54.90 -3.82 -53.15
CA ALA A 357 56.19 -4.38 -52.75
C ALA A 357 56.83 -5.21 -53.88
N HIS A 358 56.05 -5.96 -54.62
CA HIS A 358 56.51 -6.71 -55.77
C HIS A 358 57.01 -5.79 -56.91
N ASP A 359 56.24 -4.77 -57.24
CA ASP A 359 56.56 -3.83 -58.32
C ASP A 359 57.76 -2.92 -57.97
N LEU A 360 57.99 -2.65 -56.69
CA LEU A 360 59.17 -1.89 -56.24
C LEU A 360 60.46 -2.76 -56.18
N LYS A 361 60.33 -4.06 -56.15
CA LYS A 361 61.49 -4.98 -56.05
C LYS A 361 62.41 -4.87 -57.28
N ALA A 362 61.85 -4.75 -58.47
CA ALA A 362 62.61 -4.65 -59.71
C ALA A 362 63.43 -3.31 -59.83
N PRO A 363 62.86 -2.15 -59.61
CA PRO A 363 63.61 -0.90 -59.65
C PRO A 363 64.66 -0.77 -58.54
N VAL A 364 64.33 -1.25 -57.33
CA VAL A 364 65.31 -1.31 -56.19
C VAL A 364 66.48 -2.24 -56.50
N ALA A 365 66.28 -3.40 -57.11
CA ALA A 365 67.33 -4.27 -57.55
C ALA A 365 68.20 -3.64 -58.64
N ALA A 366 67.62 -2.88 -59.56
CA ALA A 366 68.35 -2.16 -60.58
C ALA A 366 69.21 -1.04 -60.00
N ILE A 367 68.70 -0.30 -59.03
CA ILE A 367 69.47 0.75 -58.30
C ILE A 367 70.63 0.13 -57.53
N ASN A 368 70.44 -0.99 -56.83
CA ASN A 368 71.50 -1.67 -56.11
C ASN A 368 72.61 -2.16 -57.08
N THR A 369 72.24 -2.73 -58.21
CA THR A 369 73.18 -3.16 -59.26
C THR A 369 73.99 -1.99 -59.80
N TYR A 370 73.40 -0.82 -59.92
CA TYR A 370 74.07 0.44 -60.33
C TYR A 370 75.03 0.98 -59.27
N ILE A 371 74.70 0.87 -57.99
CA ILE A 371 75.56 1.28 -56.89
C ILE A 371 76.78 0.36 -56.76
N ASP A 372 76.60 -0.93 -56.98
CA ASP A 372 77.71 -1.90 -56.96
C ASP A 372 78.68 -1.76 -58.14
N TYR A 373 78.35 -0.96 -59.18
CA TYR A 373 79.13 -0.72 -60.35
C TYR A 373 79.99 0.57 -60.28
N ILE A 374 79.74 1.42 -59.28
CA ILE A 374 80.49 2.64 -59.01
C ILE A 374 81.52 2.38 -57.92
#